data_25555c942cb02ed91a38f0c59ee688f7
#
_entry.id   25555c942cb02ed91a38f0c59ee688f7
#
_cell.length_a   1.000
_cell.length_b   1.000
_cell.length_c   1.000
_cell.angle_alpha   90.00
_cell.angle_beta   90.00
_cell.angle_gamma   90.00
#
_symmetry.space_group_name_H-M   'P 1'
#
loop_
_entity.id
_entity.type
_entity.pdbx_description
1 polymer ?
#
loop_
_entity_poly.entity_id
_entity_poly.type
_entity_poly.pdbx_seq_one_letter_code
_entity_poly.pdbx_strand_id
1 'polypeptide(L)'
;MNTISDHARRTAVITGASSGIGAATARALHGAGYRVALLARRADRIDSLADELGDGATAIIADVTDRDSLVAAAQRVKDELGGTDVLVNNAGVMLLGPFSPERREDYRTMVEANLLGAITTTEVFLDQLRDGGGDLVNISSVAGRNARPTNGVYAATKWGINGWSESLRQELLPDVRVTLIEPGVVDTELPSHITDNATRETVQKMYDVARVTPGEIAEVIAFILSRPRHLAINEVLLRPADQLG
;
A
#
# COMPACT_ATOMS: atom_id res chain seq x y z
N MET A 1 -1.71 12.85 -28.17
CA MET A 1 -0.55 12.27 -28.84
C MET A 1 0.28 11.51 -27.85
N ASN A 2 0.32 10.24 -28.03
CA ASN A 2 1.18 9.19 -27.43
C ASN A 2 1.72 9.39 -25.99
N THR A 3 0.87 9.12 -25.00
CA THR A 3 1.29 8.90 -23.61
C THR A 3 1.35 7.42 -23.23
N ILE A 4 1.07 6.50 -24.15
CA ILE A 4 1.00 5.05 -23.89
C ILE A 4 2.36 4.35 -23.98
N SER A 5 3.36 4.96 -24.65
CA SER A 5 4.64 4.28 -24.91
C SER A 5 5.67 4.35 -23.76
N ASP A 6 5.52 5.28 -22.82
CA ASP A 6 6.50 5.44 -21.74
C ASP A 6 6.18 4.59 -20.51
N HIS A 7 4.91 4.22 -20.29
CA HIS A 7 4.49 3.35 -19.18
C HIS A 7 4.68 1.86 -19.46
N ALA A 8 4.74 1.44 -20.72
CA ALA A 8 4.83 0.02 -21.13
C ALA A 8 6.13 -0.68 -20.68
N ARG A 9 7.08 0.04 -20.06
CA ARG A 9 8.35 -0.49 -19.55
C ARG A 9 8.52 -0.29 -18.05
N ARG A 10 7.68 0.48 -17.37
CA ARG A 10 7.81 0.76 -15.95
C ARG A 10 7.40 -0.44 -15.10
N THR A 11 8.11 -0.65 -14.02
CA THR A 11 7.86 -1.74 -13.05
C THR A 11 7.28 -1.17 -11.77
N ALA A 12 6.13 -1.69 -11.35
CA ALA A 12 5.50 -1.35 -10.08
C ALA A 12 5.62 -2.52 -9.08
N VAL A 13 6.19 -2.24 -7.92
CA VAL A 13 6.26 -3.17 -6.78
C VAL A 13 5.11 -2.85 -5.84
N ILE A 14 4.28 -3.83 -5.51
CA ILE A 14 3.10 -3.66 -4.66
C ILE A 14 3.20 -4.60 -3.45
N THR A 15 3.33 -4.05 -2.24
CA THR A 15 3.27 -4.85 -1.02
C THR A 15 1.82 -5.12 -0.59
N GLY A 16 1.58 -6.28 0.03
CA GLY A 16 0.22 -6.68 0.40
C GLY A 16 -0.67 -6.97 -0.81
N ALA A 17 -0.08 -7.40 -1.93
CA ALA A 17 -0.78 -7.63 -3.20
C ALA A 17 -1.75 -8.82 -3.19
N SER A 18 -1.83 -9.60 -2.11
CA SER A 18 -2.66 -10.81 -2.02
C SER A 18 -4.16 -10.54 -1.83
N SER A 19 -4.60 -9.29 -1.61
CA SER A 19 -6.02 -8.92 -1.46
C SER A 19 -6.27 -7.40 -1.50
N GLY A 20 -7.53 -7.01 -1.46
CA GLY A 20 -7.97 -5.64 -1.24
C GLY A 20 -7.34 -4.63 -2.21
N ILE A 21 -6.93 -3.48 -1.68
CA ILE A 21 -6.36 -2.37 -2.45
C ILE A 21 -5.09 -2.81 -3.21
N GLY A 22 -4.23 -3.64 -2.60
CA GLY A 22 -3.00 -4.11 -3.25
C GLY A 22 -3.27 -4.93 -4.51
N ALA A 23 -4.17 -5.91 -4.43
CA ALA A 23 -4.55 -6.72 -5.60
C ALA A 23 -5.25 -5.89 -6.68
N ALA A 24 -6.12 -4.96 -6.29
CA ALA A 24 -6.78 -4.06 -7.23
C ALA A 24 -5.77 -3.11 -7.91
N THR A 25 -4.80 -2.58 -7.14
CA THR A 25 -3.73 -1.74 -7.69
C THR A 25 -2.87 -2.50 -8.70
N ALA A 26 -2.55 -3.76 -8.41
CA ALA A 26 -1.81 -4.61 -9.34
C ALA A 26 -2.56 -4.76 -10.67
N ARG A 27 -3.86 -5.06 -10.62
CA ARG A 27 -4.71 -5.15 -11.83
C ARG A 27 -4.76 -3.84 -12.60
N ALA A 28 -4.98 -2.73 -11.92
CA ALA A 28 -5.08 -1.42 -12.55
C ALA A 28 -3.76 -1.00 -13.23
N LEU A 29 -2.63 -1.19 -12.54
CA LEU A 29 -1.33 -0.83 -13.09
C LEU A 29 -0.90 -1.78 -14.21
N HIS A 30 -1.14 -3.09 -14.09
CA HIS A 30 -0.90 -4.03 -15.18
C HIS A 30 -1.74 -3.69 -16.41
N GLY A 31 -3.03 -3.40 -16.23
CA GLY A 31 -3.92 -2.93 -17.31
C GLY A 31 -3.48 -1.61 -17.94
N ALA A 32 -2.75 -0.78 -17.21
CA ALA A 32 -2.12 0.45 -17.71
C ALA A 32 -0.74 0.23 -18.38
N GLY A 33 -0.28 -1.02 -18.50
CA GLY A 33 0.95 -1.41 -19.20
C GLY A 33 2.20 -1.50 -18.31
N TYR A 34 2.07 -1.41 -17.00
CA TYR A 34 3.18 -1.66 -16.09
C TYR A 34 3.49 -3.14 -15.98
N ARG A 35 4.77 -3.49 -15.78
CA ARG A 35 5.13 -4.76 -15.15
C ARG A 35 4.84 -4.65 -13.66
N VAL A 36 4.35 -5.72 -13.04
CA VAL A 36 3.98 -5.71 -11.63
C VAL A 36 4.66 -6.83 -10.84
N ALA A 37 5.33 -6.45 -9.75
CA ALA A 37 5.83 -7.38 -8.76
C ALA A 37 4.84 -7.45 -7.59
N LEU A 38 4.28 -8.62 -7.34
CA LEU A 38 3.24 -8.87 -6.35
C LEU A 38 3.88 -9.41 -5.07
N LEU A 39 4.09 -8.55 -4.08
CA LEU A 39 4.74 -8.92 -2.82
C LEU A 39 3.71 -9.21 -1.73
N ALA A 40 3.70 -10.43 -1.21
CA ALA A 40 2.91 -10.83 -0.03
C ALA A 40 3.40 -12.15 0.57
N ARG A 41 2.89 -12.50 1.77
CA ARG A 41 3.18 -13.77 2.44
C ARG A 41 2.34 -14.94 1.91
N ARG A 42 1.13 -14.67 1.39
CA ARG A 42 0.19 -15.69 0.89
C ARG A 42 0.54 -16.05 -0.55
N ALA A 43 1.42 -17.04 -0.71
CA ALA A 43 1.93 -17.48 -2.01
C ALA A 43 0.80 -17.85 -2.97
N ASP A 44 -0.13 -18.69 -2.54
CA ASP A 44 -1.28 -19.16 -3.32
C ASP A 44 -2.08 -18.03 -3.95
N ARG A 45 -2.26 -16.93 -3.23
CA ARG A 45 -3.04 -15.79 -3.72
C ARG A 45 -2.28 -14.91 -4.71
N ILE A 46 -0.99 -14.67 -4.47
CA ILE A 46 -0.19 -13.88 -5.41
C ILE A 46 0.17 -14.66 -6.67
N ASP A 47 0.36 -15.97 -6.56
CA ASP A 47 0.55 -16.85 -7.71
C ASP A 47 -0.72 -16.86 -8.60
N SER A 48 -1.90 -17.04 -7.98
CA SER A 48 -3.18 -16.96 -8.71
C SER A 48 -3.40 -15.60 -9.36
N LEU A 49 -2.99 -14.50 -8.70
CA LEU A 49 -3.10 -13.16 -9.28
C LEU A 49 -2.09 -12.96 -10.43
N ALA A 50 -0.88 -13.49 -10.30
CA ALA A 50 0.11 -13.44 -11.38
C ALA A 50 -0.36 -14.24 -12.60
N ASP A 51 -0.92 -15.43 -12.39
CA ASP A 51 -1.52 -16.24 -13.46
C ASP A 51 -2.70 -15.53 -14.15
N GLU A 52 -3.55 -14.86 -13.37
CA GLU A 52 -4.67 -14.05 -13.89
C GLU A 52 -4.18 -12.91 -14.78
N LEU A 53 -3.13 -12.20 -14.34
CA LEU A 53 -2.57 -11.04 -15.05
C LEU A 53 -1.72 -11.47 -16.27
N GLY A 54 -1.05 -12.61 -16.19
CA GLY A 54 -0.24 -13.14 -17.26
C GLY A 54 1.11 -12.41 -17.41
N ASP A 55 1.53 -12.23 -18.65
CA ASP A 55 2.86 -11.68 -18.96
C ASP A 55 3.07 -10.29 -18.36
N GLY A 56 4.20 -10.10 -17.70
CA GLY A 56 4.55 -8.86 -16.99
C GLY A 56 4.13 -8.82 -15.52
N ALA A 57 3.54 -9.90 -14.98
CA ALA A 57 3.24 -10.04 -13.56
C ALA A 57 4.15 -11.12 -12.92
N THR A 58 4.76 -10.78 -11.79
CA THR A 58 5.64 -11.72 -11.05
C THR A 58 5.22 -11.78 -9.59
N ALA A 59 4.93 -12.97 -9.09
CA ALA A 59 4.66 -13.23 -7.68
C ALA A 59 5.98 -13.42 -6.92
N ILE A 60 6.14 -12.67 -5.82
CA ILE A 60 7.33 -12.74 -4.97
C ILE A 60 6.88 -12.86 -3.52
N ILE A 61 7.15 -14.00 -2.89
CA ILE A 61 6.86 -14.18 -1.47
C ILE A 61 7.78 -13.25 -0.67
N ALA A 62 7.17 -12.35 0.10
CA ALA A 62 7.90 -11.43 0.96
C ALA A 62 7.08 -11.06 2.21
N ASP A 63 7.78 -10.90 3.33
CA ASP A 63 7.23 -10.35 4.57
C ASP A 63 7.86 -8.98 4.81
N VAL A 64 7.04 -7.94 4.89
CA VAL A 64 7.51 -6.56 5.11
C VAL A 64 8.14 -6.36 6.50
N THR A 65 7.92 -7.29 7.43
CA THR A 65 8.54 -7.29 8.76
C THR A 65 9.90 -8.00 8.79
N ASP A 66 10.29 -8.62 7.69
CA ASP A 66 11.58 -9.29 7.52
C ASP A 66 12.41 -8.58 6.45
N ARG A 67 13.46 -7.88 6.89
CA ARG A 67 14.34 -7.13 6.01
C ARG A 67 15.06 -8.01 4.99
N ASP A 68 15.50 -9.20 5.38
CA ASP A 68 16.24 -10.09 4.46
C ASP A 68 15.31 -10.64 3.37
N SER A 69 14.05 -10.91 3.72
CA SER A 69 12.99 -11.23 2.76
C SER A 69 12.80 -10.10 1.73
N LEU A 70 12.78 -8.85 2.19
CA LEU A 70 12.66 -7.69 1.29
C LEU A 70 13.90 -7.49 0.40
N VAL A 71 15.11 -7.70 0.92
CA VAL A 71 16.34 -7.62 0.14
C VAL A 71 16.34 -8.67 -0.98
N ALA A 72 15.96 -9.91 -0.66
CA ALA A 72 15.82 -10.96 -1.66
C ALA A 72 14.76 -10.62 -2.72
N ALA A 73 13.63 -10.04 -2.29
CA ALA A 73 12.58 -9.59 -3.21
C ALA A 73 13.07 -8.48 -4.14
N ALA A 74 13.79 -7.47 -3.62
CA ALA A 74 14.33 -6.38 -4.41
C ALA A 74 15.35 -6.86 -5.45
N GLN A 75 16.19 -7.85 -5.09
CA GLN A 75 17.12 -8.45 -6.03
C GLN A 75 16.37 -9.18 -7.15
N ARG A 76 15.33 -9.95 -6.82
CA ARG A 76 14.50 -10.62 -7.83
C ARG A 76 13.80 -9.62 -8.78
N VAL A 77 13.25 -8.53 -8.24
CA VAL A 77 12.65 -7.47 -9.05
C VAL A 77 13.66 -6.87 -10.02
N LYS A 78 14.89 -6.63 -9.55
CA LYS A 78 15.97 -6.14 -10.41
C LYS A 78 16.33 -7.11 -11.53
N ASP A 79 16.46 -8.38 -11.20
CA ASP A 79 16.91 -9.41 -12.14
C ASP A 79 15.83 -9.80 -13.16
N GLU A 80 14.57 -9.93 -12.70
CA GLU A 80 13.45 -10.41 -13.51
C GLU A 80 12.70 -9.29 -14.24
N LEU A 81 12.62 -8.09 -13.61
CA LEU A 81 11.81 -6.97 -14.09
C LEU A 81 12.63 -5.71 -14.40
N GLY A 82 13.95 -5.73 -14.20
CA GLY A 82 14.86 -4.64 -14.56
C GLY A 82 14.89 -3.47 -13.57
N GLY A 83 14.29 -3.60 -12.40
CA GLY A 83 14.29 -2.59 -11.33
C GLY A 83 12.89 -2.11 -10.97
N THR A 84 12.82 -1.05 -10.16
CA THR A 84 11.57 -0.53 -9.57
C THR A 84 11.38 0.94 -9.92
N ASP A 85 10.35 1.24 -10.68
CA ASP A 85 9.94 2.63 -11.00
C ASP A 85 8.84 3.15 -10.07
N VAL A 86 8.04 2.24 -9.51
CA VAL A 86 6.94 2.55 -8.60
C VAL A 86 6.98 1.60 -7.42
N LEU A 87 6.94 2.13 -6.20
CA LEU A 87 6.72 1.35 -4.99
C LEU A 87 5.40 1.74 -4.34
N VAL A 88 4.50 0.76 -4.15
CA VAL A 88 3.26 0.94 -3.42
C VAL A 88 3.35 0.21 -2.08
N ASN A 89 3.58 0.97 -1.00
CA ASN A 89 3.52 0.48 0.36
C ASN A 89 2.06 0.37 0.80
N ASN A 90 1.48 -0.81 0.57
CA ASN A 90 0.09 -1.09 0.88
C ASN A 90 -0.06 -2.16 1.99
N ALA A 91 0.95 -3.00 2.23
CA ALA A 91 0.88 -4.01 3.29
C ALA A 91 0.54 -3.39 4.65
N GLY A 92 -0.42 -4.00 5.35
CA GLY A 92 -0.81 -3.54 6.66
C GLY A 92 -1.90 -4.40 7.30
N VAL A 93 -2.07 -4.22 8.60
CA VAL A 93 -3.08 -4.91 9.41
C VAL A 93 -3.82 -3.91 10.29
N MET A 94 -5.06 -4.25 10.66
CA MET A 94 -5.92 -3.42 11.49
C MET A 94 -6.49 -4.26 12.64
N LEU A 95 -5.80 -4.22 13.79
CA LEU A 95 -6.14 -5.00 14.98
C LEU A 95 -6.77 -4.06 16.03
N LEU A 96 -8.00 -3.63 15.77
CA LEU A 96 -8.73 -2.68 16.62
C LEU A 96 -9.24 -3.34 17.90
N GLY A 97 -9.41 -2.54 18.95
CA GLY A 97 -10.00 -2.95 20.22
C GLY A 97 -9.67 -2.01 21.37
N PRO A 98 -10.30 -2.17 22.55
CA PRO A 98 -10.00 -1.37 23.73
C PRO A 98 -8.51 -1.46 24.08
N PHE A 99 -7.93 -0.35 24.56
CA PHE A 99 -6.53 -0.35 25.00
C PHE A 99 -6.38 -1.21 26.26
N SER A 100 -5.50 -2.23 26.19
CA SER A 100 -5.33 -3.22 27.25
C SER A 100 -3.94 -3.85 27.19
N PRO A 101 -3.30 -4.18 28.33
CA PRO A 101 -2.01 -4.88 28.37
C PRO A 101 -2.00 -6.23 27.65
N GLU A 102 -3.14 -6.94 27.62
CA GLU A 102 -3.27 -8.25 26.96
C GLU A 102 -3.16 -8.17 25.45
N ARG A 103 -3.27 -6.96 24.88
CA ARG A 103 -3.20 -6.72 23.43
C ARG A 103 -1.82 -6.23 22.94
N ARG A 104 -0.79 -6.41 23.76
CA ARG A 104 0.57 -5.95 23.45
C ARG A 104 1.06 -6.49 22.11
N GLU A 105 0.79 -7.73 21.78
CA GLU A 105 1.22 -8.34 20.51
C GLU A 105 0.47 -7.75 19.31
N ASP A 106 -0.81 -7.43 19.46
CA ASP A 106 -1.57 -6.70 18.42
C ASP A 106 -0.92 -5.33 18.12
N TYR A 107 -0.50 -4.62 19.17
CA TYR A 107 0.15 -3.32 19.03
C TYR A 107 1.49 -3.43 18.31
N ARG A 108 2.29 -4.41 18.70
CA ARG A 108 3.57 -4.69 18.09
C ARG A 108 3.39 -5.03 16.60
N THR A 109 2.49 -5.96 16.30
CA THR A 109 2.19 -6.39 14.93
C THR A 109 1.78 -5.21 14.05
N MET A 110 0.93 -4.30 14.56
CA MET A 110 0.53 -3.10 13.80
C MET A 110 1.71 -2.16 13.54
N VAL A 111 2.56 -1.91 14.54
CA VAL A 111 3.72 -1.03 14.38
C VAL A 111 4.74 -1.63 13.41
N GLU A 112 5.03 -2.92 13.55
CA GLU A 112 5.99 -3.63 12.70
C GLU A 112 5.51 -3.70 11.25
N ALA A 113 4.25 -4.07 11.01
CA ALA A 113 3.75 -4.22 9.64
C ALA A 113 3.43 -2.87 8.97
N ASN A 114 2.69 -1.98 9.69
CA ASN A 114 2.12 -0.79 9.06
C ASN A 114 3.14 0.35 8.93
N LEU A 115 4.06 0.49 9.88
CA LEU A 115 5.01 1.60 9.93
C LEU A 115 6.43 1.14 9.59
N LEU A 116 7.03 0.27 10.39
CA LEU A 116 8.40 -0.18 10.17
C LEU A 116 8.53 -0.95 8.86
N GLY A 117 7.55 -1.78 8.52
CA GLY A 117 7.51 -2.52 7.26
C GLY A 117 7.52 -1.61 6.02
N ALA A 118 6.76 -0.50 6.05
CA ALA A 118 6.77 0.47 4.96
C ALA A 118 8.11 1.23 4.88
N ILE A 119 8.70 1.60 6.03
CA ILE A 119 10.02 2.25 6.10
C ILE A 119 11.10 1.32 5.55
N THR A 120 11.15 0.06 6.03
CA THR A 120 12.15 -0.93 5.59
C THR A 120 11.99 -1.27 4.11
N THR A 121 10.75 -1.44 3.63
CA THR A 121 10.50 -1.67 2.20
C THR A 121 11.03 -0.51 1.36
N THR A 122 10.75 0.73 1.77
CA THR A 122 11.24 1.91 1.05
C THR A 122 12.76 2.01 1.09
N GLU A 123 13.40 1.76 2.24
CA GLU A 123 14.87 1.71 2.37
C GLU A 123 15.48 0.73 1.36
N VAL A 124 14.96 -0.49 1.30
CA VAL A 124 15.51 -1.56 0.45
C VAL A 124 15.35 -1.27 -1.05
N PHE A 125 14.25 -0.63 -1.44
CA PHE A 125 13.97 -0.31 -2.85
C PHE A 125 14.45 1.09 -3.28
N LEU A 126 15.00 1.90 -2.38
CA LEU A 126 15.26 3.33 -2.61
C LEU A 126 16.21 3.59 -3.78
N ASP A 127 17.30 2.84 -3.89
CA ASP A 127 18.28 3.02 -4.97
C ASP A 127 17.65 2.72 -6.33
N GLN A 128 16.79 1.70 -6.42
CA GLN A 128 16.07 1.38 -7.66
C GLN A 128 15.05 2.48 -8.00
N LEU A 129 14.36 3.05 -7.01
CA LEU A 129 13.42 4.16 -7.22
C LEU A 129 14.11 5.43 -7.72
N ARG A 130 15.33 5.71 -7.27
CA ARG A 130 16.11 6.88 -7.71
C ARG A 130 16.65 6.74 -9.13
N ASP A 131 16.87 5.50 -9.57
CA ASP A 131 17.41 5.22 -10.90
C ASP A 131 16.35 5.52 -12.00
N GLY A 132 16.44 6.70 -12.61
CA GLY A 132 15.51 7.14 -13.65
C GLY A 132 14.29 7.96 -13.18
N GLY A 133 14.16 8.18 -11.87
CA GLY A 133 13.07 8.97 -11.29
C GLY A 133 11.81 8.17 -10.98
N GLY A 134 11.63 7.78 -9.73
CA GLY A 134 10.58 6.88 -9.25
C GLY A 134 9.33 7.57 -8.66
N ASP A 135 8.39 6.74 -8.29
CA ASP A 135 7.18 7.11 -7.56
C ASP A 135 6.99 6.22 -6.32
N LEU A 136 6.85 6.84 -5.16
CA LEU A 136 6.52 6.17 -3.90
C LEU A 136 5.08 6.48 -3.52
N VAL A 137 4.24 5.48 -3.38
CA VAL A 137 2.84 5.60 -2.93
C VAL A 137 2.69 4.89 -1.59
N ASN A 138 2.37 5.65 -0.54
CA ASN A 138 2.11 5.12 0.79
C ASN A 138 0.61 5.08 1.08
N ILE A 139 0.07 3.89 1.40
CA ILE A 139 -1.32 3.73 1.79
C ILE A 139 -1.48 3.97 3.29
N SER A 140 -2.00 5.13 3.63
CA SER A 140 -2.36 5.51 4.98
C SER A 140 -3.84 5.20 5.28
N SER A 141 -4.56 6.12 5.89
CA SER A 141 -5.98 6.02 6.23
C SER A 141 -6.50 7.37 6.71
N VAL A 142 -7.81 7.59 6.69
CA VAL A 142 -8.45 8.67 7.47
C VAL A 142 -8.10 8.59 8.96
N ALA A 143 -7.72 7.41 9.47
CA ALA A 143 -7.20 7.25 10.83
C ALA A 143 -5.86 7.94 11.06
N GLY A 144 -5.12 8.30 10.01
CA GLY A 144 -3.94 9.17 10.06
C GLY A 144 -4.28 10.65 10.30
N ARG A 145 -5.56 11.01 10.29
CA ARG A 145 -6.09 12.37 10.54
C ARG A 145 -7.04 12.43 11.74
N ASN A 146 -7.67 11.32 12.07
CA ASN A 146 -8.71 11.27 13.11
C ASN A 146 -8.62 9.97 13.92
N ALA A 147 -8.15 10.08 15.16
CA ALA A 147 -8.13 8.96 16.09
C ALA A 147 -9.46 8.85 16.84
N ARG A 148 -9.91 7.61 17.09
CA ARG A 148 -11.16 7.30 17.79
C ARG A 148 -10.91 6.27 18.89
N PRO A 149 -11.83 6.11 19.84
CA PRO A 149 -11.77 4.96 20.76
C PRO A 149 -11.56 3.64 19.98
N THR A 150 -10.82 2.72 20.55
CA THR A 150 -10.46 1.39 20.02
C THR A 150 -9.46 1.36 18.86
N ASN A 151 -9.14 2.50 18.20
CA ASN A 151 -8.20 2.52 17.08
C ASN A 151 -6.84 3.18 17.39
N GLY A 152 -6.54 3.50 18.64
CA GLY A 152 -5.41 4.38 19.01
C GLY A 152 -4.06 3.96 18.43
N VAL A 153 -3.67 2.69 18.52
CA VAL A 153 -2.37 2.21 18.01
C VAL A 153 -2.40 2.14 16.48
N TYR A 154 -3.49 1.69 15.87
CA TYR A 154 -3.64 1.75 14.41
C TYR A 154 -3.53 3.19 13.90
N ALA A 155 -4.26 4.12 14.52
CA ALA A 155 -4.16 5.54 14.19
C ALA A 155 -2.73 6.06 14.34
N ALA A 156 -2.04 5.72 15.43
CA ALA A 156 -0.64 6.13 15.63
C ALA A 156 0.29 5.65 14.49
N THR A 157 0.10 4.41 13.98
CA THR A 157 0.88 3.95 12.82
C THR A 157 0.58 4.78 11.57
N LYS A 158 -0.68 5.15 11.33
CA LYS A 158 -1.08 5.93 10.16
C LYS A 158 -0.68 7.40 10.26
N TRP A 159 -0.70 8.00 11.46
CA TRP A 159 -0.09 9.30 11.71
C TRP A 159 1.42 9.27 11.47
N GLY A 160 2.09 8.19 11.90
CA GLY A 160 3.52 7.97 11.62
C GLY A 160 3.82 7.93 10.12
N ILE A 161 3.01 7.19 9.34
CA ILE A 161 3.13 7.16 7.87
C ILE A 161 2.95 8.55 7.26
N ASN A 162 1.97 9.33 7.73
CA ASN A 162 1.72 10.68 7.21
C ASN A 162 2.94 11.59 7.43
N GLY A 163 3.43 11.68 8.68
CA GLY A 163 4.60 12.52 9.01
C GLY A 163 5.87 12.08 8.30
N TRP A 164 6.12 10.77 8.25
CA TRP A 164 7.27 10.20 7.55
C TRP A 164 7.20 10.44 6.03
N SER A 165 6.02 10.27 5.42
CA SER A 165 5.84 10.53 3.98
C SER A 165 6.16 11.98 3.60
N GLU A 166 5.75 12.95 4.44
CA GLU A 166 6.04 14.36 4.18
C GLU A 166 7.54 14.68 4.33
N SER A 167 8.23 14.07 5.31
CA SER A 167 9.68 14.20 5.42
C SER A 167 10.39 13.63 4.19
N LEU A 168 10.03 12.40 3.79
CA LEU A 168 10.60 11.77 2.59
C LEU A 168 10.34 12.58 1.31
N ARG A 169 9.14 13.14 1.18
CA ARG A 169 8.82 13.99 0.03
C ARG A 169 9.83 15.12 -0.13
N GLN A 170 10.25 15.75 0.98
CA GLN A 170 11.22 16.85 0.94
C GLN A 170 12.64 16.34 0.67
N GLU A 171 13.01 15.20 1.24
CA GLU A 171 14.35 14.62 1.13
C GLU A 171 14.64 14.01 -0.24
N LEU A 172 13.60 13.48 -0.92
CA LEU A 172 13.76 12.72 -2.17
C LEU A 172 13.48 13.54 -3.44
N LEU A 173 13.05 14.79 -3.31
CA LEU A 173 12.89 15.67 -4.46
C LEU A 173 14.26 16.03 -5.10
N PRO A 174 14.32 16.14 -6.42
CA PRO A 174 13.27 15.94 -7.40
C PRO A 174 13.19 14.49 -7.92
N ASP A 175 14.00 13.58 -7.39
CA ASP A 175 14.24 12.25 -7.95
C ASP A 175 13.03 11.31 -7.78
N VAL A 176 12.40 11.34 -6.60
CA VAL A 176 11.25 10.49 -6.29
C VAL A 176 10.04 11.33 -5.89
N ARG A 177 8.90 11.13 -6.56
CA ARG A 177 7.62 11.71 -6.14
C ARG A 177 7.03 10.85 -5.03
N VAL A 178 6.66 11.46 -3.92
CA VAL A 178 5.99 10.78 -2.81
C VAL A 178 4.54 11.19 -2.76
N THR A 179 3.66 10.18 -2.72
CA THR A 179 2.21 10.34 -2.63
C THR A 179 1.67 9.56 -1.44
N LEU A 180 0.82 10.21 -0.67
CA LEU A 180 0.07 9.65 0.45
C LEU A 180 -1.40 9.46 0.04
N ILE A 181 -1.92 8.25 0.15
CA ILE A 181 -3.33 7.93 -0.06
C ILE A 181 -3.96 7.63 1.30
N GLU A 182 -5.06 8.30 1.61
CA GLU A 182 -5.73 8.22 2.91
C GLU A 182 -7.19 7.75 2.75
N PRO A 183 -7.41 6.45 2.53
CA PRO A 183 -8.76 5.94 2.37
C PRO A 183 -9.57 5.98 3.66
N GLY A 184 -10.89 6.23 3.51
CA GLY A 184 -11.89 5.89 4.52
C GLY A 184 -12.20 4.40 4.53
N VAL A 185 -13.47 4.07 4.74
CA VAL A 185 -13.94 2.68 4.70
C VAL A 185 -13.96 2.19 3.24
N VAL A 186 -13.20 1.12 2.97
CA VAL A 186 -13.10 0.47 1.66
C VAL A 186 -13.47 -0.99 1.83
N ASP A 187 -14.27 -1.54 0.94
CA ASP A 187 -14.70 -2.94 0.97
C ASP A 187 -13.51 -3.90 0.78
N THR A 188 -12.95 -4.36 1.88
CA THR A 188 -11.76 -5.25 1.93
C THR A 188 -11.85 -6.27 3.06
N GLU A 189 -10.93 -7.23 3.06
CA GLU A 189 -10.78 -8.22 4.15
C GLU A 189 -10.22 -7.61 5.46
N LEU A 190 -9.87 -6.33 5.50
CA LEU A 190 -9.15 -5.72 6.62
C LEU A 190 -9.83 -5.89 7.99
N PRO A 191 -11.17 -5.80 8.13
CA PRO A 191 -11.86 -6.06 9.39
C PRO A 191 -11.74 -7.48 9.91
N SER A 192 -11.50 -8.46 9.04
CA SER A 192 -11.38 -9.87 9.45
C SER A 192 -10.15 -10.13 10.34
N HIS A 193 -9.18 -9.23 10.35
CA HIS A 193 -8.01 -9.30 11.21
C HIS A 193 -8.28 -8.89 12.66
N ILE A 194 -9.41 -8.22 12.95
CA ILE A 194 -9.75 -7.74 14.30
C ILE A 194 -10.01 -8.93 15.23
N THR A 195 -9.22 -9.03 16.28
CA THR A 195 -9.28 -10.13 17.25
C THR A 195 -10.35 -9.91 18.33
N ASP A 196 -10.65 -8.66 18.69
CA ASP A 196 -11.72 -8.30 19.63
C ASP A 196 -13.09 -8.43 18.96
N ASN A 197 -13.91 -9.36 19.42
CA ASN A 197 -15.19 -9.72 18.80
C ASN A 197 -16.18 -8.53 18.78
N ALA A 198 -16.30 -7.78 19.86
CA ALA A 198 -17.26 -6.66 19.96
C ALA A 198 -16.87 -5.54 19.02
N THR A 199 -15.58 -5.22 18.94
CA THR A 199 -15.04 -4.24 17.99
C THR A 199 -15.21 -4.72 16.56
N ARG A 200 -14.91 -6.00 16.27
CA ARG A 200 -15.08 -6.59 14.95
C ARG A 200 -16.51 -6.48 14.44
N GLU A 201 -17.50 -6.84 15.27
CA GLU A 201 -18.92 -6.72 14.92
C GLU A 201 -19.34 -5.28 14.62
N THR A 202 -18.83 -4.33 15.41
CA THR A 202 -19.11 -2.90 15.21
C THR A 202 -18.49 -2.39 13.91
N VAL A 203 -17.23 -2.74 13.65
CA VAL A 203 -16.51 -2.35 12.44
C VAL A 203 -17.14 -3.04 11.22
N GLN A 204 -17.51 -4.32 11.30
CA GLN A 204 -18.14 -5.03 10.21
C GLN A 204 -19.41 -4.34 9.71
N LYS A 205 -20.27 -3.84 10.62
CA LYS A 205 -21.46 -3.07 10.25
C LYS A 205 -21.14 -1.79 9.44
N MET A 206 -19.98 -1.17 9.71
CA MET A 206 -19.52 -0.02 8.90
C MET A 206 -19.07 -0.47 7.50
N TYR A 207 -18.42 -1.63 7.42
CA TYR A 207 -17.95 -2.19 6.14
C TYR A 207 -19.08 -2.77 5.30
N ASP A 208 -20.13 -3.30 5.92
CA ASP A 208 -21.32 -3.84 5.22
C ASP A 208 -22.07 -2.76 4.40
N VAL A 209 -21.91 -1.49 4.79
CA VAL A 209 -22.46 -0.33 4.07
C VAL A 209 -21.42 0.44 3.27
N ALA A 210 -20.15 -0.01 3.28
CA ALA A 210 -19.09 0.63 2.53
C ALA A 210 -19.40 0.59 1.02
N ARG A 211 -19.27 1.74 0.37
CA ARG A 211 -19.54 1.90 -1.06
C ARG A 211 -18.26 2.02 -1.89
N VAL A 212 -17.14 2.40 -1.25
CA VAL A 212 -15.87 2.53 -1.95
C VAL A 212 -15.22 1.16 -2.09
N THR A 213 -14.90 0.80 -3.31
CA THR A 213 -14.25 -0.46 -3.66
C THR A 213 -12.75 -0.32 -3.73
N PRO A 214 -11.99 -1.42 -3.58
CA PRO A 214 -10.54 -1.41 -3.83
C PRO A 214 -10.17 -0.93 -5.23
N GLY A 215 -11.03 -1.20 -6.23
CA GLY A 215 -10.85 -0.77 -7.61
C GLY A 215 -10.82 0.74 -7.75
N GLU A 216 -11.73 1.45 -7.09
CA GLU A 216 -11.78 2.92 -7.12
C GLU A 216 -10.53 3.56 -6.50
N ILE A 217 -9.97 2.95 -5.44
CA ILE A 217 -8.68 3.38 -4.89
C ILE A 217 -7.55 3.15 -5.90
N ALA A 218 -7.54 1.99 -6.55
CA ALA A 218 -6.54 1.63 -7.55
C ALA A 218 -6.60 2.56 -8.78
N GLU A 219 -7.78 2.99 -9.21
CA GLU A 219 -7.97 3.98 -10.29
C GLU A 219 -7.36 5.33 -9.91
N VAL A 220 -7.54 5.78 -8.66
CA VAL A 220 -6.92 7.01 -8.15
C VAL A 220 -5.40 6.89 -8.16
N ILE A 221 -4.85 5.76 -7.73
CA ILE A 221 -3.40 5.50 -7.77
C ILE A 221 -2.89 5.54 -9.22
N ALA A 222 -3.55 4.84 -10.14
CA ALA A 222 -3.18 4.84 -11.56
C ALA A 222 -3.27 6.25 -12.18
N PHE A 223 -4.29 7.02 -11.83
CA PHE A 223 -4.42 8.43 -12.25
C PHE A 223 -3.24 9.26 -11.78
N ILE A 224 -2.84 9.16 -10.52
CA ILE A 224 -1.71 9.90 -9.96
C ILE A 224 -0.42 9.57 -10.70
N LEU A 225 -0.14 8.30 -10.88
CA LEU A 225 1.07 7.81 -11.56
C LEU A 225 1.14 8.19 -13.03
N SER A 226 -0.02 8.43 -13.67
CA SER A 226 -0.12 8.88 -15.06
C SER A 226 0.18 10.38 -15.25
N ARG A 227 0.36 11.16 -14.19
CA ARG A 227 0.64 12.59 -14.30
C ARG A 227 2.07 12.84 -14.76
N PRO A 228 2.31 13.90 -15.55
CA PRO A 228 3.66 14.22 -16.03
C PRO A 228 4.62 14.47 -14.84
N ARG A 229 5.89 14.14 -15.03
CA ARG A 229 6.90 14.16 -13.95
C ARG A 229 7.03 15.49 -13.20
N HIS A 230 6.77 16.62 -13.83
CA HIS A 230 6.81 17.93 -13.18
C HIS A 230 5.64 18.20 -12.22
N LEU A 231 4.62 17.35 -12.20
CA LEU A 231 3.45 17.46 -11.32
C LEU A 231 3.44 16.31 -10.32
N ALA A 232 3.44 16.63 -9.04
CA ALA A 232 3.25 15.67 -7.97
C ALA A 232 1.89 15.91 -7.28
N ILE A 233 1.12 14.83 -7.07
CA ILE A 233 -0.05 14.83 -6.21
C ILE A 233 0.41 14.21 -4.90
N ASN A 234 0.56 15.04 -3.86
CA ASN A 234 1.24 14.61 -2.65
C ASN A 234 0.32 13.92 -1.65
N GLU A 235 -0.95 14.35 -1.57
CA GLU A 235 -1.93 13.76 -0.66
C GLU A 235 -3.29 13.64 -1.32
N VAL A 236 -3.96 12.51 -1.09
CA VAL A 236 -5.35 12.28 -1.48
C VAL A 236 -6.09 11.63 -0.35
N LEU A 237 -7.01 12.37 0.26
CA LEU A 237 -7.96 11.85 1.23
C LEU A 237 -9.29 11.58 0.53
N LEU A 238 -9.76 10.34 0.62
CA LEU A 238 -11.01 9.90 0.00
C LEU A 238 -11.79 8.96 0.92
N ARG A 239 -13.10 9.08 0.90
CA ARG A 239 -14.00 8.27 1.74
C ARG A 239 -15.36 8.13 1.08
N PRO A 240 -16.18 7.14 1.49
CA PRO A 240 -17.59 7.15 1.16
C PRO A 240 -18.22 8.52 1.40
N ALA A 241 -19.07 9.00 0.48
CA ALA A 241 -19.65 10.33 0.55
C ALA A 241 -20.52 10.55 1.80
N ASP A 242 -21.01 9.47 2.39
CA ASP A 242 -21.82 9.43 3.62
C ASP A 242 -21.00 9.09 4.88
N GLN A 243 -19.69 8.89 4.76
CA GLN A 243 -18.83 8.65 5.92
C GLN A 243 -18.59 9.95 6.68
N LEU A 244 -19.14 10.03 7.89
CA LEU A 244 -18.82 11.08 8.84
C LEU A 244 -17.40 10.87 9.41
N GLY A 245 -16.52 11.80 9.23
CA GLY A 245 -15.22 12.02 9.86
C GLY A 245 -14.32 10.80 10.08
#